data_f1453afd2180cd16a0437b303505abae
#
_entry.id   f1453afd2180cd16a0437b303505abae
#
_cell.length_a   1.000
_cell.length_b   1.000
_cell.length_c   1.000
_cell.angle_alpha   90.00
_cell.angle_beta   90.00
_cell.angle_gamma   90.00
#
_symmetry.space_group_name_H-M   'P 1'
#
loop_
_entity.id
_entity.type
_entity.pdbx_description
1 polymer ?
#
loop_
_entity_poly.entity_id
_entity_poly.type
_entity_poly.pdbx_seq_one_letter_code
_entity_poly.pdbx_strand_id
1 'polypeptide(L)'
;MQHDEVYLIDMWRLLHRQRWWFLGMFALVATAVGAYLATANRQWEVDAWVQIGQVGAAPVGQDPKVEPLLRVIERMKTDAFKNDVLAGIGIPWDAPAARLYRGSFTMDPQPYANLLHITVRAYSPGDARQLALATVAHLRAIHDVIGAQPLAAARARLAEIEGDLAAATADRDRLRAQLAGGHADGALASVSLAGTDQGIRDLQQARNEIRARLAQNYTYETSMPWPVHVSDDPVKPIVPLVAGLGVLGGLFLGALAAIAADVRHRSTRAPASGTHWAGNRHGGEHDGHEARPGNADAA
;
A
#
# COMPACT_ATOMS: atom_id res chain seq x y z
N MET A 1 33.62 -25.50 37.79
CA MET A 1 32.55 -25.26 36.80
C MET A 1 33.09 -25.74 35.47
N GLN A 2 32.81 -26.99 35.11
CA GLN A 2 33.12 -27.51 33.77
C GLN A 2 32.07 -26.93 32.84
N HIS A 3 32.50 -26.10 31.88
CA HIS A 3 31.67 -25.70 30.78
C HIS A 3 31.46 -26.94 29.90
N ASP A 4 30.25 -27.46 29.90
CA ASP A 4 29.79 -28.44 28.93
C ASP A 4 29.78 -27.77 27.56
N GLU A 5 30.90 -27.79 26.86
CA GLU A 5 30.95 -27.47 25.47
C GLU A 5 30.13 -28.54 24.72
N VAL A 6 28.90 -28.17 24.36
CA VAL A 6 28.08 -29.01 23.49
C VAL A 6 28.73 -29.01 22.10
N TYR A 7 29.56 -30.01 21.87
CA TYR A 7 30.29 -30.15 20.63
C TYR A 7 29.28 -30.40 19.48
N LEU A 8 29.37 -29.61 18.42
CA LEU A 8 28.66 -29.82 17.16
C LEU A 8 28.72 -31.27 16.67
N ILE A 9 29.79 -31.99 17.03
CA ILE A 9 30.02 -33.39 16.73
C ILE A 9 29.00 -34.30 17.42
N ASP A 10 28.60 -33.99 18.67
CA ASP A 10 27.61 -34.80 19.38
C ASP A 10 26.22 -34.59 18.82
N MET A 11 25.88 -33.36 18.41
CA MET A 11 24.65 -33.05 17.70
C MET A 11 24.58 -33.77 16.35
N TRP A 12 25.67 -33.82 15.61
CA TRP A 12 25.75 -34.54 14.35
C TRP A 12 25.54 -36.06 14.52
N ARG A 13 26.18 -36.67 15.55
CA ARG A 13 26.00 -38.09 15.89
C ARG A 13 24.56 -38.43 16.29
N LEU A 14 23.91 -37.54 17.05
CA LEU A 14 22.51 -37.66 17.45
C LEU A 14 21.56 -37.61 16.26
N LEU A 15 21.80 -36.64 15.35
CA LEU A 15 21.02 -36.52 14.11
C LEU A 15 21.16 -37.74 13.21
N HIS A 16 22.39 -38.27 13.08
CA HIS A 16 22.65 -39.45 12.26
C HIS A 16 22.00 -40.72 12.84
N ARG A 17 21.93 -40.84 14.17
CA ARG A 17 21.31 -41.99 14.87
C ARG A 17 19.77 -41.95 14.75
N GLN A 18 19.17 -40.74 14.78
CA GLN A 18 17.73 -40.55 14.70
C GLN A 18 17.29 -39.92 13.34
N ARG A 19 18.05 -40.22 12.27
CA ARG A 19 17.84 -39.63 10.93
C ARG A 19 16.40 -39.78 10.40
N TRP A 20 15.74 -40.90 10.73
CA TRP A 20 14.37 -41.14 10.27
C TRP A 20 13.35 -40.22 10.92
N TRP A 21 13.50 -39.88 12.19
CA TRP A 21 12.64 -38.91 12.87
C TRP A 21 12.90 -37.49 12.35
N PHE A 22 14.16 -37.14 12.15
CA PHE A 22 14.54 -35.86 11.55
C PHE A 22 13.97 -35.73 10.14
N LEU A 23 14.22 -36.69 9.25
CA LEU A 23 13.74 -36.67 7.88
C LEU A 23 12.22 -36.74 7.79
N GLY A 24 11.56 -37.51 8.65
CA GLY A 24 10.11 -37.61 8.69
C GLY A 24 9.46 -36.27 9.05
N MET A 25 9.98 -35.58 10.07
CA MET A 25 9.47 -34.26 10.46
C MET A 25 9.80 -33.18 9.42
N PHE A 26 11.00 -33.21 8.85
CA PHE A 26 11.37 -32.30 7.76
C PHE A 26 10.46 -32.49 6.53
N ALA A 27 10.22 -33.73 6.12
CA ALA A 27 9.34 -34.07 5.00
C ALA A 27 7.90 -33.62 5.27
N LEU A 28 7.40 -33.77 6.50
CA LEU A 28 6.07 -33.32 6.88
C LEU A 28 5.94 -31.79 6.74
N VAL A 29 6.92 -31.02 7.26
CA VAL A 29 6.93 -29.57 7.11
C VAL A 29 7.04 -29.17 5.65
N ALA A 30 7.92 -29.80 4.87
CA ALA A 30 8.09 -29.53 3.44
C ALA A 30 6.79 -29.81 2.66
N THR A 31 6.09 -30.89 3.00
CA THR A 31 4.79 -31.22 2.40
C THR A 31 3.73 -30.19 2.76
N ALA A 32 3.67 -29.76 4.04
CA ALA A 32 2.74 -28.72 4.49
C ALA A 32 2.98 -27.39 3.77
N VAL A 33 4.24 -26.98 3.63
CA VAL A 33 4.65 -25.78 2.88
C VAL A 33 4.28 -25.91 1.39
N GLY A 34 4.56 -27.04 0.78
CA GLY A 34 4.21 -27.33 -0.62
C GLY A 34 2.69 -27.27 -0.84
N ALA A 35 1.92 -27.88 0.04
CA ALA A 35 0.44 -27.83 0.00
C ALA A 35 -0.06 -26.40 0.17
N TYR A 36 0.51 -25.61 1.09
CA TYR A 36 0.17 -24.19 1.25
C TYR A 36 0.45 -23.40 -0.03
N LEU A 37 1.64 -23.54 -0.63
CA LEU A 37 1.99 -22.84 -1.86
C LEU A 37 1.12 -23.24 -3.06
N ALA A 38 0.66 -24.49 -3.10
CA ALA A 38 -0.23 -24.99 -4.15
C ALA A 38 -1.68 -24.50 -4.00
N THR A 39 -2.14 -24.27 -2.77
CA THR A 39 -3.54 -23.88 -2.47
C THR A 39 -3.71 -22.39 -2.18
N ALA A 40 -2.62 -21.66 -1.93
CA ALA A 40 -2.68 -20.25 -1.64
C ALA A 40 -3.18 -19.44 -2.84
N ASN A 41 -4.13 -18.56 -2.61
CA ASN A 41 -4.67 -17.68 -3.64
C ASN A 41 -3.58 -16.70 -4.10
N ARG A 42 -3.23 -16.80 -5.37
CA ARG A 42 -2.27 -15.88 -6.01
C ARG A 42 -2.87 -14.48 -6.06
N GLN A 43 -2.04 -13.48 -5.84
CA GLN A 43 -2.43 -12.07 -5.86
C GLN A 43 -1.50 -11.31 -6.78
N TRP A 44 -2.08 -10.55 -7.71
CA TRP A 44 -1.38 -9.64 -8.62
C TRP A 44 -1.54 -8.22 -8.12
N GLU A 45 -0.48 -7.46 -8.23
CA GLU A 45 -0.44 -6.04 -7.88
C GLU A 45 -0.52 -5.21 -9.15
N VAL A 46 -1.22 -4.09 -9.05
CA VAL A 46 -1.36 -3.12 -10.12
C VAL A 46 -1.01 -1.74 -9.59
N ASP A 47 -0.23 -1.02 -10.38
CA ASP A 47 0.18 0.34 -10.13
C ASP A 47 -0.46 1.29 -11.13
N ALA A 48 -1.05 2.37 -10.62
CA ALA A 48 -1.63 3.43 -11.42
C ALA A 48 -1.16 4.80 -10.92
N TRP A 49 -0.81 5.66 -11.86
CA TRP A 49 -0.45 7.04 -11.60
C TRP A 49 -1.58 7.95 -11.99
N VAL A 50 -2.02 8.81 -11.09
CA VAL A 50 -3.15 9.71 -11.29
C VAL A 50 -2.68 11.13 -11.15
N GLN A 51 -2.95 11.95 -12.17
CA GLN A 51 -2.80 13.39 -12.16
C GLN A 51 -4.15 14.03 -11.78
N ILE A 52 -4.15 14.82 -10.72
CA ILE A 52 -5.36 15.52 -10.26
C ILE A 52 -5.69 16.66 -11.21
N GLY A 53 -6.94 16.74 -11.66
CA GLY A 53 -7.42 17.79 -12.54
C GLY A 53 -7.29 19.19 -11.94
N GLN A 54 -7.19 20.18 -12.83
CA GLN A 54 -7.00 21.58 -12.48
C GLN A 54 -7.88 22.46 -13.37
N VAL A 55 -8.41 23.56 -12.82
CA VAL A 55 -9.15 24.57 -13.55
C VAL A 55 -8.51 25.93 -13.36
N GLY A 56 -7.80 26.40 -14.40
CA GLY A 56 -7.09 27.69 -14.40
C GLY A 56 -5.83 27.69 -13.54
N ALA A 57 -5.16 28.84 -13.51
CA ALA A 57 -4.06 29.10 -12.62
C ALA A 57 -4.62 29.67 -11.30
N ALA A 58 -4.18 29.16 -10.17
CA ALA A 58 -4.56 29.71 -8.87
C ALA A 58 -3.84 31.04 -8.59
N PRO A 59 -4.45 31.93 -7.81
CA PRO A 59 -3.74 33.02 -7.18
C PRO A 59 -2.59 32.50 -6.31
N VAL A 60 -1.60 33.37 -6.06
CA VAL A 60 -0.47 33.01 -5.20
C VAL A 60 -0.96 32.53 -3.83
N GLY A 61 -0.53 31.35 -3.42
CA GLY A 61 -0.89 30.72 -2.14
C GLY A 61 -2.16 29.86 -2.16
N GLN A 62 -2.79 29.69 -3.31
CA GLN A 62 -3.93 28.77 -3.46
C GLN A 62 -3.56 27.56 -4.35
N ASP A 63 -4.14 26.40 -4.03
CA ASP A 63 -3.99 25.20 -4.88
C ASP A 63 -4.95 25.30 -6.08
N PRO A 64 -4.46 25.27 -7.33
CA PRO A 64 -5.29 25.36 -8.53
C PRO A 64 -6.05 24.07 -8.85
N LYS A 65 -5.80 22.99 -8.11
CA LYS A 65 -6.45 21.70 -8.37
C LYS A 65 -7.95 21.74 -8.10
N VAL A 66 -8.69 20.91 -8.82
CA VAL A 66 -10.12 20.71 -8.62
C VAL A 66 -10.42 20.32 -7.17
N GLU A 67 -9.57 19.48 -6.58
CA GLU A 67 -9.59 19.14 -5.16
C GLU A 67 -8.13 19.06 -4.64
N PRO A 68 -7.82 19.62 -3.45
CA PRO A 68 -6.49 19.50 -2.85
C PRO A 68 -6.10 18.04 -2.63
N LEU A 69 -4.82 17.70 -2.90
CA LEU A 69 -4.31 16.32 -2.86
C LEU A 69 -4.63 15.59 -1.55
N LEU A 70 -4.49 16.27 -0.40
CA LEU A 70 -4.81 15.68 0.91
C LEU A 70 -6.28 15.29 1.04
N ARG A 71 -7.20 16.11 0.49
CA ARG A 71 -8.62 15.80 0.51
C ARG A 71 -8.96 14.63 -0.39
N VAL A 72 -8.33 14.53 -1.56
CA VAL A 72 -8.45 13.37 -2.46
C VAL A 72 -8.03 12.10 -1.73
N ILE A 73 -6.88 12.11 -1.04
CA ILE A 73 -6.40 10.98 -0.26
C ILE A 73 -7.40 10.57 0.82
N GLU A 74 -7.90 11.53 1.61
CA GLU A 74 -8.86 11.23 2.67
C GLU A 74 -10.19 10.70 2.10
N ARG A 75 -10.68 11.23 0.98
CA ARG A 75 -11.85 10.70 0.26
C ARG A 75 -11.64 9.25 -0.16
N MET A 76 -10.52 8.95 -0.82
CA MET A 76 -10.23 7.61 -1.35
C MET A 76 -9.97 6.57 -0.25
N LYS A 77 -9.58 6.99 0.96
CA LYS A 77 -9.46 6.11 2.13
C LYS A 77 -10.81 5.62 2.64
N THR A 78 -11.88 6.37 2.39
CA THR A 78 -13.21 6.03 2.92
C THR A 78 -13.72 4.71 2.35
N ASP A 79 -14.41 3.94 3.18
CA ASP A 79 -15.06 2.71 2.71
C ASP A 79 -16.19 3.00 1.73
N ALA A 80 -16.86 4.18 1.85
CA ALA A 80 -17.87 4.61 0.89
C ALA A 80 -17.29 4.68 -0.52
N PHE A 81 -16.17 5.42 -0.73
CA PHE A 81 -15.50 5.52 -2.02
C PHE A 81 -15.14 4.14 -2.59
N LYS A 82 -14.52 3.28 -1.76
CA LYS A 82 -14.11 1.93 -2.20
C LYS A 82 -15.29 1.05 -2.57
N ASN A 83 -16.39 1.17 -1.82
CA ASN A 83 -17.62 0.40 -2.11
C ASN A 83 -18.30 0.89 -3.39
N ASP A 84 -18.30 2.20 -3.64
CA ASP A 84 -18.85 2.76 -4.88
C ASP A 84 -18.05 2.28 -6.10
N VAL A 85 -16.71 2.21 -6.01
CA VAL A 85 -15.85 1.62 -7.05
C VAL A 85 -16.23 0.15 -7.29
N LEU A 86 -16.36 -0.66 -6.23
CA LEU A 86 -16.72 -2.08 -6.33
C LEU A 86 -18.11 -2.26 -6.94
N ALA A 87 -19.09 -1.46 -6.51
CA ALA A 87 -20.44 -1.46 -7.06
C ALA A 87 -20.46 -1.12 -8.56
N GLY A 88 -19.63 -0.16 -8.97
CA GLY A 88 -19.48 0.25 -10.38
C GLY A 88 -19.01 -0.86 -11.32
N ILE A 89 -18.30 -1.87 -10.80
CA ILE A 89 -17.83 -3.04 -11.57
C ILE A 89 -18.56 -4.34 -11.20
N GLY A 90 -19.62 -4.24 -10.39
CA GLY A 90 -20.49 -5.39 -10.04
C GLY A 90 -19.86 -6.37 -9.04
N ILE A 91 -18.86 -5.97 -8.27
CA ILE A 91 -18.28 -6.82 -7.21
C ILE A 91 -19.05 -6.60 -5.91
N PRO A 92 -19.69 -7.66 -5.32
CA PRO A 92 -20.37 -7.55 -4.04
C PRO A 92 -19.42 -7.12 -2.92
N TRP A 93 -19.90 -6.26 -2.03
CA TRP A 93 -19.10 -5.68 -0.93
C TRP A 93 -18.51 -6.72 0.04
N ASP A 94 -19.16 -7.86 0.21
CA ASP A 94 -18.77 -8.97 1.08
C ASP A 94 -17.87 -10.02 0.40
N ALA A 95 -17.69 -9.90 -0.91
CA ALA A 95 -16.87 -10.82 -1.70
C ALA A 95 -15.40 -10.83 -1.23
N PRO A 96 -14.69 -11.98 -1.36
CA PRO A 96 -13.26 -12.06 -1.07
C PRO A 96 -12.42 -11.02 -1.86
N ALA A 97 -12.79 -10.79 -3.13
CA ALA A 97 -12.14 -9.78 -3.98
C ALA A 97 -12.30 -8.35 -3.43
N ALA A 98 -13.49 -8.01 -2.91
CA ALA A 98 -13.74 -6.71 -2.27
C ALA A 98 -12.91 -6.52 -1.00
N ARG A 99 -12.78 -7.56 -0.17
CA ARG A 99 -11.92 -7.52 1.01
C ARG A 99 -10.45 -7.35 0.65
N LEU A 100 -9.99 -8.06 -0.37
CA LEU A 100 -8.62 -7.94 -0.87
C LEU A 100 -8.35 -6.53 -1.39
N TYR A 101 -9.22 -5.97 -2.23
CA TYR A 101 -9.12 -4.60 -2.75
C TYR A 101 -9.01 -3.59 -1.61
N ARG A 102 -9.97 -3.58 -0.66
CA ARG A 102 -9.96 -2.64 0.47
C ARG A 102 -8.73 -2.75 1.35
N GLY A 103 -8.26 -3.99 1.60
CA GLY A 103 -7.10 -4.24 2.46
C GLY A 103 -5.75 -4.02 1.79
N SER A 104 -5.69 -4.03 0.46
CA SER A 104 -4.46 -3.80 -0.31
C SER A 104 -4.35 -2.41 -0.89
N PHE A 105 -5.42 -1.61 -0.83
CA PHE A 105 -5.47 -0.28 -1.40
C PHE A 105 -4.50 0.65 -0.68
N THR A 106 -3.45 1.05 -1.36
CA THR A 106 -2.45 1.99 -0.86
C THR A 106 -2.30 3.17 -1.79
N MET A 107 -1.92 4.30 -1.22
CA MET A 107 -1.73 5.56 -1.94
C MET A 107 -0.45 6.22 -1.45
N ASP A 108 0.41 6.59 -2.40
CA ASP A 108 1.64 7.33 -2.15
C ASP A 108 1.59 8.66 -2.91
N PRO A 109 1.39 9.79 -2.19
CA PRO A 109 1.34 11.09 -2.82
C PRO A 109 2.73 11.55 -3.24
N GLN A 110 2.83 12.09 -4.47
CA GLN A 110 4.00 12.75 -5.02
C GLN A 110 3.71 14.25 -5.21
N PRO A 111 3.77 15.05 -4.12
CA PRO A 111 3.28 16.44 -4.13
C PRO A 111 4.03 17.33 -5.14
N TYR A 112 5.33 17.11 -5.32
CA TYR A 112 6.16 17.89 -6.24
C TYR A 112 5.83 17.62 -7.72
N ALA A 113 5.34 16.42 -8.03
CA ALA A 113 4.94 16.04 -9.38
C ALA A 113 3.44 16.22 -9.63
N ASN A 114 2.65 16.61 -8.62
CA ASN A 114 1.18 16.62 -8.67
C ASN A 114 0.55 15.27 -9.04
N LEU A 115 1.18 14.19 -8.63
CA LEU A 115 0.78 12.83 -8.93
C LEU A 115 0.40 12.08 -7.65
N LEU A 116 -0.53 11.17 -7.80
CA LEU A 116 -0.91 10.19 -6.79
C LEU A 116 -0.61 8.80 -7.35
N HIS A 117 0.29 8.07 -6.71
CA HIS A 117 0.54 6.67 -6.99
C HIS A 117 -0.44 5.80 -6.22
N ILE A 118 -1.18 4.94 -6.93
CA ILE A 118 -2.19 4.05 -6.36
C ILE A 118 -1.76 2.63 -6.64
N THR A 119 -1.74 1.81 -5.58
CA THR A 119 -1.46 0.38 -5.69
C THR A 119 -2.64 -0.42 -5.16
N VAL A 120 -3.11 -1.41 -5.91
CA VAL A 120 -4.17 -2.34 -5.50
C VAL A 120 -3.83 -3.78 -5.89
N ARG A 121 -4.44 -4.75 -5.19
CA ARG A 121 -4.28 -6.17 -5.49
C ARG A 121 -5.60 -6.83 -5.81
N ALA A 122 -5.51 -7.83 -6.71
CA ALA A 122 -6.61 -8.71 -7.05
C ALA A 122 -6.14 -10.15 -7.25
N TYR A 123 -7.09 -11.08 -7.44
CA TYR A 123 -6.79 -12.49 -7.64
C TYR A 123 -6.45 -12.84 -9.09
N SER A 124 -6.62 -11.92 -10.03
CA SER A 124 -6.18 -12.06 -11.42
C SER A 124 -5.60 -10.76 -11.96
N PRO A 125 -4.71 -10.81 -12.97
CA PRO A 125 -4.19 -9.61 -13.64
C PRO A 125 -5.29 -8.74 -14.26
N GLY A 126 -6.33 -9.40 -14.82
CA GLY A 126 -7.49 -8.73 -15.42
C GLY A 126 -8.29 -7.95 -14.38
N ASP A 127 -8.62 -8.57 -13.24
CA ASP A 127 -9.36 -7.93 -12.15
C ASP A 127 -8.55 -6.78 -11.53
N ALA A 128 -7.23 -6.96 -11.36
CA ALA A 128 -6.35 -5.93 -10.84
C ALA A 128 -6.40 -4.68 -11.72
N ARG A 129 -6.25 -4.87 -13.04
CA ARG A 129 -6.35 -3.77 -14.02
C ARG A 129 -7.73 -3.11 -14.00
N GLN A 130 -8.80 -3.91 -13.97
CA GLN A 130 -10.16 -3.39 -13.94
C GLN A 130 -10.43 -2.56 -12.69
N LEU A 131 -9.99 -3.02 -11.52
CA LEU A 131 -10.11 -2.30 -10.25
C LEU A 131 -9.36 -0.96 -10.28
N ALA A 132 -8.13 -0.92 -10.79
CA ALA A 132 -7.37 0.31 -10.90
C ALA A 132 -8.06 1.31 -11.84
N LEU A 133 -8.50 0.86 -13.02
CA LEU A 133 -9.22 1.69 -13.98
C LEU A 133 -10.53 2.23 -13.41
N ALA A 134 -11.32 1.37 -12.73
CA ALA A 134 -12.57 1.76 -12.09
C ALA A 134 -12.34 2.77 -10.96
N THR A 135 -11.27 2.59 -10.17
CA THR A 135 -10.89 3.52 -9.10
C THR A 135 -10.63 4.93 -9.66
N VAL A 136 -9.84 5.01 -10.73
CA VAL A 136 -9.52 6.31 -11.36
C VAL A 136 -10.73 6.91 -12.07
N ALA A 137 -11.53 6.08 -12.74
CA ALA A 137 -12.76 6.54 -13.40
C ALA A 137 -13.77 7.11 -12.40
N HIS A 138 -13.94 6.47 -11.24
CA HIS A 138 -14.82 6.97 -10.18
C HIS A 138 -14.31 8.30 -9.60
N LEU A 139 -13.00 8.41 -9.32
CA LEU A 139 -12.41 9.68 -8.88
C LEU A 139 -12.60 10.78 -9.92
N ARG A 140 -12.36 10.47 -11.21
CA ARG A 140 -12.57 11.42 -12.31
C ARG A 140 -14.02 11.91 -12.35
N ALA A 141 -15.00 11.02 -12.26
CA ALA A 141 -16.41 11.39 -12.25
C ALA A 141 -16.77 12.39 -11.13
N ILE A 142 -16.20 12.18 -9.93
CA ILE A 142 -16.36 13.13 -8.81
C ILE A 142 -15.71 14.48 -9.15
N HIS A 143 -14.50 14.48 -9.69
CA HIS A 143 -13.78 15.71 -10.06
C HIS A 143 -14.44 16.46 -11.21
N ASP A 144 -15.05 15.77 -12.16
CA ASP A 144 -15.81 16.38 -13.26
C ASP A 144 -17.00 17.18 -12.69
N VAL A 145 -17.72 16.66 -11.70
CA VAL A 145 -18.81 17.38 -11.02
C VAL A 145 -18.28 18.60 -10.25
N ILE A 146 -17.19 18.45 -9.51
CA ILE A 146 -16.61 19.56 -8.72
C ILE A 146 -16.06 20.65 -9.66
N GLY A 147 -15.38 20.26 -10.75
CA GLY A 147 -14.76 21.16 -11.70
C GLY A 147 -15.71 21.83 -12.67
N ALA A 148 -16.92 21.29 -12.86
CA ALA A 148 -17.89 21.80 -13.83
C ALA A 148 -18.29 23.27 -13.60
N GLN A 149 -18.59 23.66 -12.36
CA GLN A 149 -19.01 25.00 -12.03
C GLN A 149 -17.91 26.06 -12.25
N PRO A 150 -16.67 25.92 -11.72
CA PRO A 150 -15.62 26.89 -11.96
C PRO A 150 -15.23 26.99 -13.44
N LEU A 151 -15.25 25.87 -14.17
CA LEU A 151 -14.98 25.86 -15.61
C LEU A 151 -16.06 26.59 -16.41
N ALA A 152 -17.35 26.36 -16.07
CA ALA A 152 -18.47 27.07 -16.68
C ALA A 152 -18.41 28.59 -16.40
N ALA A 153 -18.11 28.99 -15.16
CA ALA A 153 -17.94 30.37 -14.78
C ALA A 153 -16.80 31.06 -15.55
N ALA A 154 -15.66 30.40 -15.70
CA ALA A 154 -14.53 30.93 -16.47
C ALA A 154 -14.87 31.10 -17.96
N ARG A 155 -15.59 30.14 -18.55
CA ARG A 155 -16.06 30.23 -19.94
C ARG A 155 -17.10 31.32 -20.13
N ALA A 156 -18.05 31.47 -19.21
CA ALA A 156 -19.04 32.54 -19.23
C ALA A 156 -18.38 33.93 -19.16
N ARG A 157 -17.38 34.09 -18.30
CA ARG A 157 -16.61 35.33 -18.19
C ARG A 157 -15.84 35.65 -19.48
N LEU A 158 -15.26 34.63 -20.14
CA LEU A 158 -14.62 34.81 -21.43
C LEU A 158 -15.62 35.29 -22.50
N ALA A 159 -16.79 34.69 -22.57
CA ALA A 159 -17.85 35.08 -23.53
C ALA A 159 -18.35 36.51 -23.28
N GLU A 160 -18.50 36.91 -22.00
CA GLU A 160 -18.84 38.29 -21.64
C GLU A 160 -17.81 39.30 -22.15
N ILE A 161 -16.52 39.07 -21.85
CA ILE A 161 -15.44 39.96 -22.31
C ILE A 161 -15.35 39.99 -23.84
N GLU A 162 -15.59 38.90 -24.54
CA GLU A 162 -15.63 38.85 -26.00
C GLU A 162 -16.80 39.68 -26.56
N GLY A 163 -17.95 39.63 -25.88
CA GLY A 163 -19.11 40.47 -26.19
C GLY A 163 -18.81 41.95 -25.98
N ASP A 164 -18.24 42.33 -24.82
CA ASP A 164 -17.85 43.70 -24.51
C ASP A 164 -16.81 44.25 -25.49
N LEU A 165 -15.83 43.41 -25.87
CA LEU A 165 -14.83 43.78 -26.86
C LEU A 165 -15.45 44.06 -28.25
N ALA A 166 -16.42 43.21 -28.65
CA ALA A 166 -17.12 43.42 -29.92
C ALA A 166 -17.94 44.74 -29.91
N ALA A 167 -18.65 45.01 -28.79
CA ALA A 167 -19.41 46.27 -28.61
C ALA A 167 -18.49 47.49 -28.63
N ALA A 168 -17.40 47.47 -27.83
CA ALA A 168 -16.44 48.58 -27.80
C ALA A 168 -15.78 48.84 -29.16
N THR A 169 -15.51 47.78 -29.93
CA THR A 169 -14.97 47.91 -31.26
C THR A 169 -15.97 48.56 -32.24
N ALA A 170 -17.24 48.16 -32.18
CA ALA A 170 -18.29 48.77 -32.97
C ALA A 170 -18.50 50.26 -32.61
N ASP A 171 -18.45 50.58 -31.31
CA ASP A 171 -18.57 51.99 -30.87
C ASP A 171 -17.40 52.85 -31.34
N ARG A 172 -16.18 52.31 -31.26
CA ARG A 172 -15.00 52.99 -31.85
C ARG A 172 -15.18 53.28 -33.33
N ASP A 173 -15.67 52.31 -34.11
CA ASP A 173 -15.84 52.46 -35.55
C ASP A 173 -16.94 53.47 -35.87
N ARG A 174 -18.04 53.55 -35.09
CA ARG A 174 -19.06 54.59 -35.18
C ARG A 174 -18.48 55.98 -34.88
N LEU A 175 -17.71 56.13 -33.80
CA LEU A 175 -17.06 57.40 -33.47
C LEU A 175 -16.11 57.86 -34.57
N ARG A 176 -15.34 56.96 -35.16
CA ARG A 176 -14.48 57.28 -36.31
C ARG A 176 -15.26 57.73 -37.54
N ALA A 177 -16.40 57.09 -37.84
CA ALA A 177 -17.27 57.49 -38.92
C ALA A 177 -17.89 58.88 -38.69
N GLN A 178 -18.31 59.19 -37.48
CA GLN A 178 -18.83 60.51 -37.09
C GLN A 178 -17.79 61.62 -37.24
N LEU A 179 -16.52 61.36 -36.84
CA LEU A 179 -15.42 62.30 -37.00
C LEU A 179 -15.12 62.56 -38.51
N ALA A 180 -15.09 61.51 -39.33
CA ALA A 180 -14.86 61.61 -40.77
C ALA A 180 -15.98 62.40 -41.47
N GLY A 181 -17.22 62.33 -40.98
CA GLY A 181 -18.38 63.07 -41.52
C GLY A 181 -18.49 64.53 -41.05
N GLY A 182 -17.57 65.04 -40.25
CA GLY A 182 -17.58 66.42 -39.72
C GLY A 182 -18.73 66.78 -38.79
N HIS A 183 -19.42 65.80 -38.23
CA HIS A 183 -20.62 65.96 -37.38
C HIS A 183 -20.34 66.05 -35.87
N ALA A 184 -19.07 66.03 -35.44
CA ALA A 184 -18.70 66.05 -34.05
C ALA A 184 -17.68 67.17 -33.76
N ASP A 185 -17.73 67.73 -32.50
CA ASP A 185 -16.66 68.58 -32.00
C ASP A 185 -15.37 67.72 -31.91
N GLY A 186 -14.39 68.04 -32.80
CA GLY A 186 -13.21 67.20 -33.02
C GLY A 186 -12.39 66.96 -31.79
N ALA A 187 -12.38 67.92 -30.83
CA ALA A 187 -11.61 67.78 -29.61
C ALA A 187 -12.25 66.73 -28.63
N LEU A 188 -13.56 66.84 -28.41
CA LEU A 188 -14.30 65.90 -27.53
C LEU A 188 -14.32 64.50 -28.11
N ALA A 189 -14.54 64.37 -29.42
CA ALA A 189 -14.61 63.07 -30.08
C ALA A 189 -13.22 62.38 -30.12
N SER A 190 -12.12 63.13 -30.19
CA SER A 190 -10.79 62.54 -30.10
C SER A 190 -10.43 62.02 -28.70
N VAL A 191 -10.87 62.72 -27.66
CA VAL A 191 -10.71 62.23 -26.26
C VAL A 191 -11.56 60.96 -26.03
N SER A 192 -12.82 60.93 -26.52
CA SER A 192 -13.68 59.76 -26.43
C SER A 192 -13.08 58.57 -27.17
N LEU A 193 -12.50 58.78 -28.38
CA LEU A 193 -11.86 57.76 -29.17
C LEU A 193 -10.64 57.19 -28.43
N ALA A 194 -9.81 58.04 -27.84
CA ALA A 194 -8.65 57.59 -27.05
C ALA A 194 -9.06 56.77 -25.83
N GLY A 195 -10.13 57.17 -25.13
CA GLY A 195 -10.71 56.38 -24.02
C GLY A 195 -11.25 55.01 -24.47
N THR A 196 -11.97 54.98 -25.61
CA THR A 196 -12.46 53.71 -26.16
C THR A 196 -11.32 52.79 -26.63
N ASP A 197 -10.28 53.34 -27.27
CA ASP A 197 -9.10 52.54 -27.64
C ASP A 197 -8.33 52.01 -26.44
N GLN A 198 -8.31 52.75 -25.32
CA GLN A 198 -7.75 52.22 -24.05
C GLN A 198 -8.61 51.09 -23.48
N GLY A 199 -9.94 51.25 -23.43
CA GLY A 199 -10.87 50.20 -22.98
C GLY A 199 -10.76 48.93 -23.82
N ILE A 200 -10.60 49.06 -25.16
CA ILE A 200 -10.36 47.92 -26.02
C ILE A 200 -9.07 47.18 -25.67
N ARG A 201 -7.99 47.91 -25.38
CA ARG A 201 -6.72 47.25 -24.95
C ARG A 201 -6.87 46.51 -23.64
N ASP A 202 -7.56 47.09 -22.66
CA ASP A 202 -7.79 46.49 -21.36
C ASP A 202 -8.65 45.21 -21.49
N LEU A 203 -9.72 45.25 -22.29
CA LEU A 203 -10.55 44.06 -22.60
C LEU A 203 -9.75 42.98 -23.35
N GLN A 204 -8.90 43.34 -24.29
CA GLN A 204 -8.01 42.41 -25.00
C GLN A 204 -7.05 41.73 -24.03
N GLN A 205 -6.47 42.47 -23.10
CA GLN A 205 -5.60 41.91 -22.04
C GLN A 205 -6.37 40.96 -21.18
N ALA A 206 -7.54 41.32 -20.63
CA ALA A 206 -8.40 40.49 -19.82
C ALA A 206 -8.81 39.20 -20.55
N ARG A 207 -9.22 39.30 -21.83
CA ARG A 207 -9.51 38.14 -22.66
C ARG A 207 -8.30 37.19 -22.79
N ASN A 208 -7.13 37.73 -23.08
CA ASN A 208 -5.92 36.93 -23.26
C ASN A 208 -5.51 36.23 -21.96
N GLU A 209 -5.69 36.91 -20.82
CA GLU A 209 -5.41 36.33 -19.50
C GLU A 209 -6.36 35.14 -19.22
N ILE A 210 -7.67 35.29 -19.46
CA ILE A 210 -8.61 34.17 -19.26
C ILE A 210 -8.33 33.02 -20.23
N ARG A 211 -8.06 33.33 -21.49
CA ARG A 211 -7.69 32.29 -22.48
C ARG A 211 -6.43 31.54 -22.09
N ALA A 212 -5.42 32.23 -21.55
CA ALA A 212 -4.21 31.60 -21.04
C ALA A 212 -4.52 30.67 -19.85
N ARG A 213 -5.42 31.09 -18.94
CA ARG A 213 -5.86 30.25 -17.81
C ARG A 213 -6.63 29.01 -18.26
N LEU A 214 -7.40 29.12 -19.33
CA LEU A 214 -8.18 28.00 -19.91
C LEU A 214 -7.35 27.10 -20.84
N ALA A 215 -6.09 27.43 -21.12
CA ALA A 215 -5.21 26.60 -21.94
C ALA A 215 -4.90 25.26 -21.25
N GLN A 216 -4.63 24.21 -22.05
CA GLN A 216 -4.44 22.83 -21.57
C GLN A 216 -3.34 22.64 -20.54
N ASN A 217 -2.35 23.51 -20.48
CA ASN A 217 -1.30 23.47 -19.46
C ASN A 217 -1.76 23.98 -18.09
N TYR A 218 -2.90 24.67 -18.01
CA TYR A 218 -3.48 25.19 -16.75
C TYR A 218 -4.89 24.65 -16.47
N THR A 219 -5.56 24.07 -17.46
CA THR A 219 -6.91 23.49 -17.31
C THR A 219 -6.93 22.12 -17.94
N TYR A 220 -6.99 21.08 -17.11
CA TYR A 220 -7.03 19.69 -17.53
C TYR A 220 -7.83 18.83 -16.54
N GLU A 221 -8.37 17.74 -17.04
CA GLU A 221 -9.15 16.78 -16.23
C GLU A 221 -8.24 15.84 -15.46
N THR A 222 -8.82 15.23 -14.40
CA THR A 222 -8.15 14.12 -13.70
C THR A 222 -7.95 12.97 -14.67
N SER A 223 -6.71 12.51 -14.80
CA SER A 223 -6.33 11.50 -15.77
C SER A 223 -5.16 10.65 -15.30
N MET A 224 -4.90 9.58 -16.03
CA MET A 224 -3.68 8.78 -15.87
C MET A 224 -2.68 9.19 -16.94
N PRO A 225 -1.54 9.79 -16.58
CA PRO A 225 -0.52 10.19 -17.54
C PRO A 225 0.21 8.99 -18.17
N TRP A 226 0.19 7.85 -17.50
CA TRP A 226 0.79 6.60 -17.99
C TRP A 226 -0.21 5.46 -17.91
N PRO A 227 -0.06 4.43 -18.78
CA PRO A 227 -0.89 3.23 -18.71
C PRO A 227 -0.69 2.49 -17.37
N VAL A 228 -1.73 1.81 -16.96
CA VAL A 228 -1.73 0.98 -15.75
C VAL A 228 -0.71 -0.15 -15.92
N HIS A 229 0.18 -0.32 -14.95
CA HIS A 229 1.14 -1.41 -14.91
C HIS A 229 0.64 -2.51 -13.98
N VAL A 230 0.55 -3.73 -14.49
CA VAL A 230 0.20 -4.92 -13.70
C VAL A 230 1.45 -5.77 -13.57
N SER A 231 1.75 -6.28 -12.38
CA SER A 231 2.89 -7.18 -12.17
C SER A 231 2.79 -8.42 -13.06
N ASP A 232 3.88 -8.80 -13.70
CA ASP A 232 3.93 -9.99 -14.56
C ASP A 232 3.73 -11.27 -13.73
N ASP A 233 4.32 -11.30 -12.53
CA ASP A 233 4.23 -12.42 -11.59
C ASP A 233 3.33 -12.09 -10.39
N PRO A 234 2.71 -13.10 -9.78
CA PRO A 234 1.93 -12.90 -8.56
C PRO A 234 2.84 -12.43 -7.41
N VAL A 235 2.48 -11.32 -6.77
CA VAL A 235 3.22 -10.71 -5.65
C VAL A 235 3.07 -11.52 -4.37
N LYS A 236 1.99 -12.29 -4.24
CA LYS A 236 1.75 -13.18 -3.10
C LYS A 236 1.21 -14.54 -3.57
N PRO A 237 1.57 -15.64 -2.87
CA PRO A 237 2.55 -15.72 -1.78
C PRO A 237 3.99 -15.47 -2.29
N ILE A 238 4.85 -14.91 -1.43
CA ILE A 238 6.28 -14.72 -1.75
C ILE A 238 6.95 -16.10 -1.64
N VAL A 239 7.01 -16.82 -2.75
CA VAL A 239 7.49 -18.21 -2.81
C VAL A 239 8.86 -18.40 -2.15
N PRO A 240 9.92 -17.59 -2.45
CA PRO A 240 11.23 -17.79 -1.83
C PRO A 240 11.22 -17.57 -0.31
N LEU A 241 10.41 -16.63 0.19
CA LEU A 241 10.29 -16.39 1.62
C LEU A 241 9.61 -17.56 2.35
N VAL A 242 8.48 -18.02 1.81
CA VAL A 242 7.72 -19.14 2.39
C VAL A 242 8.53 -20.43 2.35
N ALA A 243 9.21 -20.72 1.23
CA ALA A 243 10.09 -21.87 1.09
C ALA A 243 11.28 -21.78 2.06
N GLY A 244 11.94 -20.64 2.16
CA GLY A 244 13.06 -20.41 3.08
C GLY A 244 12.66 -20.61 4.55
N LEU A 245 11.53 -20.03 4.97
CA LEU A 245 10.98 -20.23 6.31
C LEU A 245 10.60 -21.70 6.55
N GLY A 246 10.07 -22.37 5.53
CA GLY A 246 9.73 -23.78 5.58
C GLY A 246 10.96 -24.67 5.78
N VAL A 247 12.06 -24.40 5.09
CA VAL A 247 13.33 -25.12 5.24
C VAL A 247 13.90 -24.89 6.65
N LEU A 248 13.99 -23.64 7.11
CA LEU A 248 14.51 -23.32 8.43
C LEU A 248 13.64 -23.94 9.54
N GLY A 249 12.32 -23.82 9.42
CA GLY A 249 11.37 -24.43 10.35
C GLY A 249 11.45 -25.95 10.35
N GLY A 250 11.58 -26.56 9.17
CA GLY A 250 11.75 -28.00 9.00
C GLY A 250 13.05 -28.53 9.62
N LEU A 251 14.17 -27.82 9.46
CA LEU A 251 15.43 -28.15 10.08
C LEU A 251 15.34 -28.05 11.63
N PHE A 252 14.75 -26.99 12.12
CA PHE A 252 14.60 -26.78 13.57
C PHE A 252 13.67 -27.83 14.20
N LEU A 253 12.48 -28.03 13.65
CA LEU A 253 11.52 -29.02 14.16
C LEU A 253 12.04 -30.46 13.97
N GLY A 254 12.76 -30.74 12.88
CA GLY A 254 13.43 -32.01 12.66
C GLY A 254 14.47 -32.30 13.73
N ALA A 255 15.31 -31.31 14.10
CA ALA A 255 16.27 -31.44 15.17
C ALA A 255 15.60 -31.68 16.53
N LEU A 256 14.55 -30.95 16.85
CA LEU A 256 13.75 -31.16 18.07
C LEU A 256 13.14 -32.56 18.10
N ALA A 257 12.60 -33.06 17.00
CA ALA A 257 12.01 -34.39 16.91
C ALA A 257 13.09 -35.50 17.14
N ALA A 258 14.27 -35.30 16.55
CA ALA A 258 15.41 -36.21 16.77
C ALA A 258 15.87 -36.27 18.24
N ILE A 259 15.95 -35.10 18.91
CA ILE A 259 16.28 -35.00 20.34
C ILE A 259 15.22 -35.69 21.20
N ALA A 260 13.93 -35.40 20.93
CA ALA A 260 12.82 -35.99 21.68
C ALA A 260 12.79 -37.53 21.53
N ALA A 261 13.04 -38.03 20.32
CA ALA A 261 13.13 -39.47 20.05
C ALA A 261 14.31 -40.13 20.83
N ASP A 262 15.46 -39.43 20.90
CA ASP A 262 16.61 -39.94 21.64
C ASP A 262 16.34 -40.03 23.17
N VAL A 263 15.73 -39.00 23.73
CA VAL A 263 15.34 -38.99 25.16
C VAL A 263 14.35 -40.13 25.45
N ARG A 264 13.37 -40.36 24.61
CA ARG A 264 12.41 -41.46 24.74
C ARG A 264 13.10 -42.84 24.70
N HIS A 265 14.03 -43.03 23.74
CA HIS A 265 14.79 -44.29 23.67
C HIS A 265 15.70 -44.52 24.85
N ARG A 266 16.22 -43.49 25.49
CA ARG A 266 17.04 -43.62 26.72
C ARG A 266 16.17 -43.96 27.93
N SER A 267 14.99 -43.39 28.07
CA SER A 267 14.07 -43.65 29.18
C SER A 267 13.50 -45.06 29.16
N THR A 268 13.31 -45.65 27.96
CA THR A 268 12.80 -47.05 27.82
C THR A 268 13.89 -48.11 27.98
N ARG A 269 15.19 -47.72 27.98
CA ARG A 269 16.34 -48.61 28.16
C ARG A 269 16.94 -48.55 29.56
N ALA A 270 16.38 -47.81 30.52
CA ALA A 270 16.81 -47.89 31.92
C ALA A 270 16.53 -49.31 32.43
N PRO A 271 17.53 -50.14 32.76
CA PRO A 271 17.30 -51.46 33.30
C PRO A 271 16.58 -51.29 34.63
N ALA A 272 15.50 -52.04 34.83
CA ALA A 272 14.94 -52.27 36.13
C ALA A 272 16.03 -52.95 36.96
N SER A 273 16.82 -52.17 37.71
CA SER A 273 17.70 -52.69 38.74
C SER A 273 16.83 -53.27 39.84
N GLY A 274 16.44 -54.53 39.62
CA GLY A 274 15.86 -55.38 40.65
C GLY A 274 16.88 -55.56 41.75
N THR A 275 16.65 -54.96 42.87
CA THR A 275 17.29 -55.29 44.16
C THR A 275 16.92 -56.70 44.57
N HIS A 276 17.73 -57.68 44.11
CA HIS A 276 17.76 -58.99 44.79
C HIS A 276 18.61 -58.85 46.08
N TRP A 277 17.97 -58.52 47.20
CA TRP A 277 18.46 -58.81 48.49
C TRP A 277 17.97 -60.22 48.87
N ALA A 278 18.76 -61.23 48.47
CA ALA A 278 18.62 -62.58 49.05
C ALA A 278 19.40 -62.61 50.35
N GLY A 279 18.69 -62.75 51.50
CA GLY A 279 19.26 -62.98 52.78
C GLY A 279 20.01 -64.31 52.82
N ASN A 280 21.22 -64.28 53.40
CA ASN A 280 21.87 -65.50 53.87
C ASN A 280 22.03 -65.37 55.37
N ARG A 281 21.19 -66.12 56.14
CA ARG A 281 21.33 -66.46 57.50
C ARG A 281 22.25 -67.69 57.61
N HIS A 282 23.40 -67.54 58.18
CA HIS A 282 24.03 -68.66 58.92
C HIS A 282 24.81 -68.09 60.07
N GLY A 283 24.54 -68.57 61.14
CA GLY A 283 24.85 -68.65 62.49
C GLY A 283 26.29 -69.03 62.82
N GLY A 284 26.69 -68.69 63.99
CA GLY A 284 27.99 -69.02 64.59
C GLY A 284 28.23 -68.12 65.75
N GLU A 285 27.87 -68.65 66.84
CA GLU A 285 28.17 -68.47 68.24
C GLU A 285 29.67 -68.29 68.51
N HIS A 286 30.13 -67.41 69.39
CA HIS A 286 30.89 -67.58 70.59
C HIS A 286 31.50 -66.30 71.17
N ASP A 287 31.16 -66.10 72.42
CA ASP A 287 31.94 -65.70 73.57
C ASP A 287 32.88 -64.45 73.49
N GLY A 288 32.63 -63.56 74.37
CA GLY A 288 33.55 -63.37 75.53
C GLY A 288 34.06 -61.94 75.73
N HIS A 289 33.72 -61.50 76.87
CA HIS A 289 34.47 -60.58 77.76
C HIS A 289 34.57 -59.07 77.41
N GLU A 290 33.87 -58.36 78.21
CA GLU A 290 34.37 -57.48 79.30
C GLU A 290 35.15 -56.21 78.92
N ALA A 291 34.61 -55.17 79.33
CA ALA A 291 35.10 -54.10 80.22
C ALA A 291 34.77 -52.69 79.74
N ARG A 292 34.03 -52.07 80.58
CA ARG A 292 33.83 -50.64 80.84
C ARG A 292 35.15 -49.95 81.25
N PRO A 293 35.23 -48.70 81.57
CA PRO A 293 34.53 -47.49 81.10
C PRO A 293 35.50 -46.30 80.92
N GLY A 294 34.96 -45.15 80.66
CA GLY A 294 35.66 -43.87 80.95
C GLY A 294 35.41 -42.81 79.94
N ASN A 295 34.50 -42.03 80.27
CA ASN A 295 34.50 -40.65 80.81
C ASN A 295 35.08 -39.59 79.82
N ALA A 296 34.21 -38.73 79.47
CA ALA A 296 34.12 -37.34 79.90
C ALA A 296 34.81 -36.29 79.02
N ASP A 297 34.01 -35.34 78.76
CA ASP A 297 34.20 -33.88 78.78
C ASP A 297 34.83 -33.19 77.55
N ALA A 298 33.96 -32.40 77.03
CA ALA A 298 34.01 -30.92 76.95
C ALA A 298 34.97 -30.29 75.95
N ALA A 299 34.43 -29.65 75.05
CA ALA A 299 34.29 -28.22 74.80
C ALA A 299 33.74 -27.98 73.44
#